data_03f631081a45069c10c291ff360cb979
#
_entry.id   03f631081a45069c10c291ff360cb979
#
_cell.length_a   1.000
_cell.length_b   1.000
_cell.length_c   1.000
_cell.angle_alpha   90.00
_cell.angle_beta   90.00
_cell.angle_gamma   90.00
#
_symmetry.space_group_name_H-M   'P 1'
#
loop_
_entity.id
_entity.type
_entity.pdbx_description
1 polymer ?
#
loop_
_entity_poly.entity_id
_entity_poly.type
_entity_poly.pdbx_seq_one_letter_code
_entity_poly.pdbx_strand_id
1 'polypeptide(L)'
;MANSALRSRNFVLLVLGQVSSLLGNLSLRFALSMYILEATGSATLFSGLLALSMVPTILLSPFGGMLADRADRRKVMVALDALSGLLVLLAGLALPLGNGIPAIAALLFALSVLAAFESPTVQACVPQMLAGEALLRGNAIVSQVQAVASLVTPFLGGLFYAAFGLRPVFAAAVLCFLLTALLECFLRLAPPEAVEGPRGLRAIVREDLQASFRFLVREEPDILRLLLLAALASLFVTGTAVVGLPYLVRTVLGLSAELYGLAESALGVAAVLGGALVAALAKRLRARHLAWVLTGVGLCLAPCGLVFLVPASALARYAVLVLLFCACQIGGSVFSTYAVT
;
A
#
# COMPACT_ATOMS: atom_id res chain seq x y z
N MET A 1 24.70 18.54 -12.43
CA MET A 1 24.99 17.85 -11.17
C MET A 1 23.81 17.02 -10.65
N ALA A 2 22.55 17.48 -10.64
CA ALA A 2 21.40 16.68 -10.15
C ALA A 2 21.24 15.33 -10.88
N ASN A 3 21.38 15.29 -12.19
CA ASN A 3 21.23 14.04 -12.98
C ASN A 3 22.36 13.01 -12.71
N SER A 4 23.56 13.44 -12.30
CA SER A 4 24.65 12.51 -11.97
C SER A 4 24.41 11.86 -10.60
N ALA A 5 23.82 12.57 -9.64
CA ALA A 5 23.47 12.03 -8.34
C ALA A 5 22.36 10.96 -8.43
N LEU A 6 21.35 11.16 -9.29
CA LEU A 6 20.29 10.18 -9.55
C LEU A 6 20.78 8.92 -10.25
N ARG A 7 21.93 9.00 -10.96
CA ARG A 7 22.60 7.85 -11.58
C ARG A 7 23.64 7.21 -10.65
N SER A 8 23.74 7.65 -9.40
CA SER A 8 24.64 7.03 -8.44
C SER A 8 24.28 5.55 -8.26
N ARG A 9 25.33 4.71 -8.09
CA ARG A 9 25.16 3.28 -7.88
C ARG A 9 24.19 2.99 -6.72
N ASN A 10 24.30 3.73 -5.62
CA ASN A 10 23.46 3.52 -4.45
C ASN A 10 21.98 3.80 -4.74
N PHE A 11 21.67 4.92 -5.40
CA PHE A 11 20.30 5.26 -5.72
C PHE A 11 19.66 4.29 -6.72
N VAL A 12 20.43 3.86 -7.74
CA VAL A 12 19.94 2.85 -8.71
C VAL A 12 19.68 1.52 -8.01
N LEU A 13 20.58 1.05 -7.13
CA LEU A 13 20.38 -0.18 -6.36
C LEU A 13 19.15 -0.08 -5.46
N LEU A 14 18.92 1.04 -4.78
CA LEU A 14 17.72 1.28 -3.96
C LEU A 14 16.46 1.18 -4.82
N VAL A 15 16.42 1.87 -5.96
CA VAL A 15 15.25 1.86 -6.86
C VAL A 15 14.98 0.45 -7.40
N LEU A 16 16.01 -0.28 -7.83
CA LEU A 16 15.86 -1.66 -8.32
C LEU A 16 15.38 -2.60 -7.20
N GLY A 17 15.91 -2.45 -5.99
CA GLY A 17 15.44 -3.17 -4.81
C GLY A 17 13.96 -2.88 -4.55
N GLN A 18 13.56 -1.60 -4.56
CA GLN A 18 12.16 -1.22 -4.37
C GLN A 18 11.22 -1.80 -5.44
N VAL A 19 11.63 -1.80 -6.72
CA VAL A 19 10.85 -2.44 -7.79
C VAL A 19 10.66 -3.93 -7.50
N SER A 20 11.73 -4.63 -7.13
CA SER A 20 11.68 -6.07 -6.82
C SER A 20 10.81 -6.35 -5.59
N SER A 21 11.00 -5.65 -4.47
CA SER A 21 10.22 -5.82 -3.23
C SER A 21 8.73 -5.55 -3.47
N LEU A 22 8.38 -4.46 -4.17
CA LEU A 22 7.00 -4.13 -4.49
C LEU A 22 6.34 -5.16 -5.39
N LEU A 23 7.03 -5.66 -6.42
CA LEU A 23 6.52 -6.73 -7.29
C LEU A 23 6.21 -7.99 -6.48
N GLY A 24 7.14 -8.42 -5.61
CA GLY A 24 6.95 -9.58 -4.74
C GLY A 24 5.78 -9.38 -3.77
N ASN A 25 5.77 -8.28 -3.04
CA ASN A 25 4.78 -7.98 -1.99
C ASN A 25 3.37 -7.83 -2.56
N LEU A 26 3.18 -6.99 -3.59
CA LEU A 26 1.85 -6.72 -4.16
C LEU A 26 1.28 -7.93 -4.88
N SER A 27 2.12 -8.70 -5.64
CA SER A 27 1.68 -9.95 -6.27
C SER A 27 1.26 -10.98 -5.25
N LEU A 28 2.04 -11.13 -4.16
CA LEU A 28 1.71 -12.04 -3.08
C LEU A 28 0.41 -11.65 -2.38
N ARG A 29 0.24 -10.38 -2.00
CA ARG A 29 -1.00 -9.87 -1.38
C ARG A 29 -2.21 -10.12 -2.25
N PHE A 30 -2.09 -9.86 -3.56
CA PHE A 30 -3.15 -10.12 -4.52
C PHE A 30 -3.51 -11.61 -4.55
N ALA A 31 -2.53 -12.49 -4.71
CA ALA A 31 -2.75 -13.94 -4.78
C ALA A 31 -3.34 -14.50 -3.47
N LEU A 32 -2.89 -14.01 -2.32
CA LEU A 32 -3.46 -14.40 -1.02
C LEU A 32 -4.92 -13.95 -0.89
N SER A 33 -5.25 -12.75 -1.38
CA SER A 33 -6.62 -12.24 -1.43
C SER A 33 -7.53 -13.16 -2.26
N MET A 34 -7.04 -13.57 -3.44
CA MET A 34 -7.77 -14.51 -4.31
C MET A 34 -7.96 -15.87 -3.64
N TYR A 35 -6.89 -16.42 -3.08
CA TYR A 35 -6.94 -17.71 -2.41
C TYR A 35 -7.93 -17.72 -1.22
N ILE A 36 -7.92 -16.68 -0.38
CA ILE A 36 -8.84 -16.58 0.76
C ILE A 36 -10.30 -16.56 0.26
N LEU A 37 -10.60 -15.77 -0.75
CA LEU A 37 -11.94 -15.67 -1.30
C LEU A 37 -12.39 -16.97 -1.98
N GLU A 38 -11.52 -17.65 -2.73
CA GLU A 38 -11.81 -18.93 -3.35
C GLU A 38 -12.01 -20.04 -2.31
N ALA A 39 -11.18 -20.08 -1.27
CA ALA A 39 -11.26 -21.12 -0.24
C ALA A 39 -12.44 -20.96 0.72
N THR A 40 -12.90 -19.72 0.96
CA THR A 40 -13.89 -19.44 2.00
C THR A 40 -15.20 -18.85 1.52
N GLY A 41 -15.22 -18.18 0.36
CA GLY A 41 -16.36 -17.41 -0.12
C GLY A 41 -16.78 -16.25 0.81
N SER A 42 -16.00 -15.98 1.87
CA SER A 42 -16.36 -15.06 2.94
C SER A 42 -15.63 -13.73 2.85
N ALA A 43 -16.36 -12.66 2.47
CA ALA A 43 -15.85 -11.30 2.53
C ALA A 43 -15.50 -10.86 3.98
N THR A 44 -16.25 -11.34 4.96
CA THR A 44 -16.02 -11.03 6.37
C THR A 44 -14.69 -11.57 6.86
N LEU A 45 -14.36 -12.82 6.54
CA LEU A 45 -13.08 -13.42 6.90
C LEU A 45 -11.93 -12.70 6.18
N PHE A 46 -12.10 -12.43 4.89
CA PHE A 46 -11.13 -11.68 4.10
C PHE A 46 -10.85 -10.29 4.68
N SER A 47 -11.91 -9.51 4.94
CA SER A 47 -11.77 -8.17 5.53
C SER A 47 -11.17 -8.21 6.93
N GLY A 48 -11.54 -9.21 7.75
CA GLY A 48 -10.98 -9.40 9.07
C GLY A 48 -9.46 -9.67 9.04
N LEU A 49 -8.98 -10.49 8.10
CA LEU A 49 -7.56 -10.76 7.92
C LEU A 49 -6.79 -9.51 7.44
N LEU A 50 -7.37 -8.74 6.51
CA LEU A 50 -6.79 -7.48 6.08
C LEU A 50 -6.73 -6.45 7.22
N ALA A 51 -7.80 -6.31 8.00
CA ALA A 51 -7.83 -5.42 9.15
C ALA A 51 -6.77 -5.83 10.20
N LEU A 52 -6.68 -7.13 10.50
CA LEU A 52 -5.66 -7.67 11.41
C LEU A 52 -4.25 -7.36 10.92
N SER A 53 -4.01 -7.43 9.61
CA SER A 53 -2.70 -7.12 9.03
C SER A 53 -2.33 -5.63 9.09
N MET A 54 -3.29 -4.71 9.24
CA MET A 54 -3.00 -3.27 9.37
C MET A 54 -2.61 -2.86 10.79
N VAL A 55 -3.05 -3.62 11.80
CA VAL A 55 -2.81 -3.30 13.21
C VAL A 55 -1.31 -3.15 13.53
N PRO A 56 -0.42 -4.09 13.15
CA PRO A 56 1.00 -3.94 13.42
C PRO A 56 1.60 -2.69 12.77
N THR A 57 1.22 -2.41 11.52
CA THR A 57 1.74 -1.24 10.82
C THR A 57 1.39 0.06 11.53
N ILE A 58 0.15 0.20 12.00
CA ILE A 58 -0.31 1.40 12.72
C ILE A 58 0.42 1.54 14.06
N LEU A 59 0.50 0.44 14.83
CA LEU A 59 1.07 0.47 16.18
C LEU A 59 2.60 0.57 16.19
N LEU A 60 3.28 -0.03 15.21
CA LEU A 60 4.75 -0.14 15.19
C LEU A 60 5.41 0.92 14.31
N SER A 61 4.68 1.63 13.44
CA SER A 61 5.23 2.67 12.56
C SER A 61 6.06 3.74 13.29
N PRO A 62 5.66 4.27 14.48
CA PRO A 62 6.49 5.21 15.22
C PRO A 62 7.86 4.62 15.65
N PHE A 63 7.86 3.31 16.00
CA PHE A 63 9.10 2.61 16.35
C PHE A 63 9.98 2.35 15.13
N GLY A 64 9.35 2.13 13.97
CA GLY A 64 10.05 2.00 12.68
C GLY A 64 10.84 3.28 12.33
N GLY A 65 10.23 4.45 12.48
CA GLY A 65 10.91 5.72 12.27
C GLY A 65 12.12 5.89 13.20
N MET A 66 11.96 5.62 14.50
CA MET A 66 13.07 5.70 15.45
C MET A 66 14.20 4.71 15.15
N LEU A 67 13.87 3.49 14.70
CA LEU A 67 14.88 2.51 14.29
C LEU A 67 15.65 3.01 13.05
N ALA A 68 14.94 3.57 12.08
CA ALA A 68 15.51 4.14 10.86
C ALA A 68 16.49 5.30 11.13
N ASP A 69 16.27 6.06 12.21
CA ASP A 69 17.14 7.18 12.58
C ASP A 69 18.40 6.75 13.34
N ARG A 70 18.35 5.62 14.05
CA ARG A 70 19.43 5.19 14.97
C ARG A 70 20.21 3.97 14.51
N ALA A 71 19.64 3.12 13.67
CA ALA A 71 20.27 1.88 13.22
C ALA A 71 20.96 2.06 11.86
N ASP A 72 21.87 1.13 11.55
CA ASP A 72 22.44 0.99 10.21
C ASP A 72 21.33 0.58 9.24
N ARG A 73 20.82 1.56 8.49
CA ARG A 73 19.67 1.43 7.58
C ARG A 73 19.85 0.29 6.58
N ARG A 74 21.08 0.12 6.05
CA ARG A 74 21.40 -0.98 5.14
C ARG A 74 21.17 -2.33 5.81
N LYS A 75 21.72 -2.53 7.04
CA LYS A 75 21.55 -3.80 7.75
C LYS A 75 20.10 -4.08 8.10
N VAL A 76 19.36 -3.03 8.48
CA VAL A 76 17.92 -3.14 8.77
C VAL A 76 17.16 -3.58 7.53
N MET A 77 17.35 -2.93 6.37
CA MET A 77 16.67 -3.26 5.13
C MET A 77 16.98 -4.70 4.71
N VAL A 78 18.26 -5.07 4.61
CA VAL A 78 18.68 -6.44 4.26
C VAL A 78 18.07 -7.49 5.18
N ALA A 79 18.02 -7.23 6.49
CA ALA A 79 17.46 -8.16 7.46
C ALA A 79 15.93 -8.28 7.29
N LEU A 80 15.22 -7.16 7.05
CA LEU A 80 13.78 -7.15 6.87
C LEU A 80 13.36 -7.89 5.59
N ASP A 81 14.04 -7.65 4.46
CA ASP A 81 13.74 -8.34 3.20
C ASP A 81 14.12 -9.82 3.25
N ALA A 82 15.27 -10.17 3.81
CA ALA A 82 15.65 -11.57 4.01
C ALA A 82 14.65 -12.31 4.91
N LEU A 83 14.18 -11.66 5.99
CA LEU A 83 13.18 -12.23 6.89
C LEU A 83 11.82 -12.33 6.21
N SER A 84 11.42 -11.34 5.39
CA SER A 84 10.20 -11.39 4.58
C SER A 84 10.24 -12.59 3.62
N GLY A 85 11.34 -12.77 2.89
CA GLY A 85 11.53 -13.92 2.01
C GLY A 85 11.46 -15.25 2.75
N LEU A 86 12.08 -15.36 3.94
CA LEU A 86 12.03 -16.55 4.78
C LEU A 86 10.60 -16.85 5.26
N LEU A 87 9.86 -15.85 5.74
CA LEU A 87 8.48 -16.02 6.20
C LEU A 87 7.56 -16.47 5.06
N VAL A 88 7.73 -15.89 3.87
CA VAL A 88 6.97 -16.30 2.68
C VAL A 88 7.30 -17.73 2.31
N LEU A 89 8.56 -18.13 2.33
CA LEU A 89 8.99 -19.51 2.07
C LEU A 89 8.36 -20.49 3.06
N LEU A 90 8.44 -20.19 4.36
CA LEU A 90 7.89 -21.04 5.42
C LEU A 90 6.36 -21.18 5.30
N ALA A 91 5.66 -20.09 5.01
CA ALA A 91 4.22 -20.13 4.78
C ALA A 91 3.86 -20.95 3.54
N GLY A 92 4.62 -20.79 2.43
CA GLY A 92 4.43 -21.60 1.22
C GLY A 92 4.62 -23.12 1.45
N LEU A 93 5.56 -23.49 2.33
CA LEU A 93 5.80 -24.87 2.73
C LEU A 93 4.72 -25.39 3.72
N ALA A 94 4.10 -24.51 4.50
CA ALA A 94 3.04 -24.89 5.45
C ALA A 94 1.67 -25.08 4.78
N LEU A 95 1.41 -24.48 3.62
CA LEU A 95 0.14 -24.61 2.91
C LEU A 95 -0.31 -26.06 2.66
N PRO A 96 0.55 -26.98 2.18
CA PRO A 96 0.15 -28.37 1.93
C PRO A 96 -0.17 -29.18 3.19
N LEU A 97 0.21 -28.69 4.37
CA LEU A 97 0.03 -29.37 5.67
C LEU A 97 -1.39 -29.19 6.25
N GLY A 98 -2.32 -28.61 5.49
CA GLY A 98 -3.73 -28.45 5.89
C GLY A 98 -4.04 -27.18 6.71
N ASN A 99 -3.04 -26.33 6.99
CA ASN A 99 -3.18 -25.11 7.77
C ASN A 99 -3.22 -23.83 6.90
N GLY A 100 -3.84 -23.87 5.73
CA GLY A 100 -3.76 -22.81 4.73
C GLY A 100 -4.15 -21.42 5.26
N ILE A 101 -5.36 -21.26 5.82
CA ILE A 101 -5.84 -19.94 6.27
C ILE A 101 -5.09 -19.42 7.50
N PRO A 102 -4.85 -20.19 8.56
CA PRO A 102 -4.02 -19.75 9.68
C PRO A 102 -2.60 -19.37 9.29
N ALA A 103 -1.97 -20.13 8.38
CA ALA A 103 -0.63 -19.82 7.89
C ALA A 103 -0.61 -18.50 7.10
N ILE A 104 -1.62 -18.23 6.29
CA ILE A 104 -1.77 -16.97 5.56
C ILE A 104 -2.01 -15.80 6.53
N ALA A 105 -2.87 -15.98 7.54
CA ALA A 105 -3.12 -14.96 8.54
C ALA A 105 -1.83 -14.59 9.30
N ALA A 106 -1.07 -15.58 9.73
CA ALA A 106 0.22 -15.39 10.40
C ALA A 106 1.23 -14.69 9.48
N LEU A 107 1.27 -15.08 8.20
CA LEU A 107 2.14 -14.45 7.20
C LEU A 107 1.78 -12.98 6.99
N LEU A 108 0.50 -12.66 6.75
CA LEU A 108 0.03 -11.28 6.55
C LEU A 108 0.34 -10.40 7.77
N PHE A 109 0.13 -10.93 8.97
CA PHE A 109 0.46 -10.24 10.21
C PHE A 109 1.98 -9.99 10.32
N ALA A 110 2.80 -11.02 10.11
CA ALA A 110 4.25 -10.92 10.19
C ALA A 110 4.83 -9.97 9.15
N LEU A 111 4.39 -10.04 7.89
CA LEU A 111 4.82 -9.10 6.84
C LEU A 111 4.41 -7.65 7.18
N SER A 112 3.28 -7.44 7.84
CA SER A 112 2.86 -6.11 8.28
C SER A 112 3.71 -5.56 9.42
N VAL A 113 4.18 -6.43 10.33
CA VAL A 113 5.19 -6.06 11.33
C VAL A 113 6.47 -5.58 10.63
N LEU A 114 6.97 -6.35 9.66
CA LEU A 114 8.20 -5.98 8.94
C LEU A 114 8.03 -4.69 8.14
N ALA A 115 6.90 -4.52 7.46
CA ALA A 115 6.58 -3.32 6.68
C ALA A 115 6.55 -2.04 7.53
N ALA A 116 6.15 -2.14 8.81
CA ALA A 116 6.17 -1.00 9.74
C ALA A 116 7.58 -0.44 9.98
N PHE A 117 8.62 -1.25 9.82
CA PHE A 117 10.02 -0.86 9.94
C PHE A 117 10.67 -0.58 8.58
N GLU A 118 10.30 -1.31 7.54
CA GLU A 118 10.87 -1.19 6.20
C GLU A 118 10.55 0.18 5.57
N SER A 119 9.29 0.57 5.53
CA SER A 119 8.85 1.81 4.87
C SER A 119 9.56 3.07 5.39
N PRO A 120 9.63 3.35 6.70
CA PRO A 120 10.38 4.51 7.19
C PRO A 120 11.89 4.39 6.96
N THR A 121 12.46 3.18 6.99
CA THR A 121 13.89 2.96 6.75
C THR A 121 14.26 3.31 5.31
N VAL A 122 13.47 2.86 4.33
CA VAL A 122 13.65 3.20 2.91
C VAL A 122 13.53 4.70 2.69
N GLN A 123 12.50 5.35 3.25
CA GLN A 123 12.31 6.81 3.13
C GLN A 123 13.49 7.59 3.73
N ALA A 124 14.05 7.13 4.83
CA ALA A 124 15.22 7.74 5.47
C ALA A 124 16.53 7.54 4.68
N CYS A 125 16.61 6.55 3.78
CA CYS A 125 17.80 6.34 2.95
C CYS A 125 17.94 7.38 1.83
N VAL A 126 16.84 7.89 1.27
CA VAL A 126 16.88 8.82 0.13
C VAL A 126 17.62 10.12 0.45
N PRO A 127 17.37 10.81 1.59
CA PRO A 127 18.13 12.01 1.98
C PRO A 127 19.62 11.76 2.25
N GLN A 128 20.02 10.53 2.58
CA GLN A 128 21.45 10.20 2.74
C GLN A 128 22.21 10.12 1.41
N MET A 129 21.49 9.83 0.33
CA MET A 129 22.07 9.64 -1.00
C MET A 129 21.98 10.88 -1.87
N LEU A 130 20.95 11.72 -1.65
CA LEU A 130 20.58 12.82 -2.51
C LEU A 130 20.36 14.09 -1.67
N ALA A 131 20.72 15.25 -2.23
CA ALA A 131 20.53 16.55 -1.60
C ALA A 131 19.94 17.57 -2.59
N GLY A 132 19.31 18.61 -2.07
CA GLY A 132 18.74 19.71 -2.85
C GLY A 132 17.74 19.25 -3.92
N GLU A 133 17.90 19.73 -5.14
CA GLU A 133 17.01 19.39 -6.27
C GLU A 133 17.02 17.88 -6.60
N ALA A 134 18.17 17.21 -6.42
CA ALA A 134 18.27 15.76 -6.65
C ALA A 134 17.42 14.96 -5.65
N LEU A 135 17.29 15.41 -4.40
CA LEU A 135 16.43 14.78 -3.39
C LEU A 135 14.95 14.84 -3.79
N LEU A 136 14.49 16.03 -4.25
CA LEU A 136 13.12 16.18 -4.71
C LEU A 136 12.79 15.24 -5.87
N ARG A 137 13.69 15.18 -6.86
CA ARG A 137 13.56 14.28 -8.02
C ARG A 137 13.65 12.81 -7.61
N GLY A 138 14.53 12.46 -6.66
CA GLY A 138 14.67 11.11 -6.13
C GLY A 138 13.39 10.62 -5.43
N ASN A 139 12.80 11.45 -4.58
CA ASN A 139 11.51 11.14 -3.95
C ASN A 139 10.39 10.98 -4.98
N ALA A 140 10.38 11.82 -6.04
CA ALA A 140 9.43 11.67 -7.13
C ALA A 140 9.59 10.33 -7.86
N ILE A 141 10.84 9.88 -8.13
CA ILE A 141 11.10 8.58 -8.76
C ILE A 141 10.61 7.43 -7.87
N VAL A 142 10.92 7.45 -6.56
CA VAL A 142 10.44 6.42 -5.62
C VAL A 142 8.92 6.37 -5.59
N SER A 143 8.25 7.53 -5.53
CA SER A 143 6.77 7.60 -5.58
C SER A 143 6.20 7.10 -6.90
N GLN A 144 6.85 7.40 -8.03
CA GLN A 144 6.43 6.87 -9.34
C GLN A 144 6.60 5.36 -9.44
N VAL A 145 7.67 4.79 -8.89
CA VAL A 145 7.85 3.33 -8.82
C VAL A 145 6.71 2.68 -8.04
N GLN A 146 6.32 3.24 -6.90
CA GLN A 146 5.18 2.76 -6.12
C GLN A 146 3.86 2.86 -6.90
N ALA A 147 3.61 3.99 -7.58
CA ALA A 147 2.41 4.19 -8.38
C ALA A 147 2.32 3.21 -9.56
N VAL A 148 3.43 3.01 -10.30
CA VAL A 148 3.49 2.04 -11.40
C VAL A 148 3.35 0.61 -10.88
N ALA A 149 4.00 0.26 -9.77
CA ALA A 149 3.88 -1.06 -9.18
C ALA A 149 2.42 -1.35 -8.75
N SER A 150 1.75 -0.41 -8.08
CA SER A 150 0.34 -0.58 -7.67
C SER A 150 -0.62 -0.67 -8.86
N LEU A 151 -0.26 -0.10 -10.00
CA LEU A 151 -1.05 -0.17 -11.23
C LEU A 151 -0.87 -1.51 -11.96
N VAL A 152 0.38 -1.94 -12.13
CA VAL A 152 0.74 -3.07 -13.00
C VAL A 152 0.65 -4.40 -12.26
N THR A 153 1.04 -4.43 -10.99
CA THR A 153 1.19 -5.68 -10.23
C THR A 153 -0.12 -6.43 -10.00
N PRO A 154 -1.28 -5.81 -9.72
CA PRO A 154 -2.54 -6.54 -9.58
C PRO A 154 -2.92 -7.29 -10.87
N PHE A 155 -2.74 -6.65 -12.04
CA PHE A 155 -3.00 -7.30 -13.32
C PHE A 155 -2.04 -8.47 -13.57
N LEU A 156 -0.72 -8.24 -13.42
CA LEU A 156 0.26 -9.32 -13.56
C LEU A 156 0.07 -10.41 -12.51
N GLY A 157 -0.21 -10.04 -11.27
CA GLY A 157 -0.50 -10.98 -10.18
C GLY A 157 -1.74 -11.83 -10.45
N GLY A 158 -2.80 -11.22 -10.99
CA GLY A 158 -4.02 -11.90 -11.40
C GLY A 158 -3.77 -12.91 -12.54
N LEU A 159 -3.07 -12.48 -13.57
CA LEU A 159 -2.69 -13.33 -14.70
C LEU A 159 -1.80 -14.51 -14.26
N PHE A 160 -0.79 -14.21 -13.44
CA PHE A 160 0.15 -15.22 -12.94
C PHE A 160 -0.53 -16.21 -11.99
N TYR A 161 -1.41 -15.72 -11.11
CA TYR A 161 -2.20 -16.57 -10.22
C TYR A 161 -3.19 -17.46 -11.00
N ALA A 162 -3.88 -16.89 -11.99
CA ALA A 162 -4.84 -17.66 -12.82
C ALA A 162 -4.14 -18.75 -13.65
N ALA A 163 -2.95 -18.47 -14.18
CA ALA A 163 -2.19 -19.40 -15.00
C ALA A 163 -1.51 -20.51 -14.20
N PHE A 164 -0.95 -20.20 -13.05
CA PHE A 164 -0.03 -21.07 -12.31
C PHE A 164 -0.48 -21.42 -10.89
N GLY A 165 -1.50 -20.73 -10.36
CA GLY A 165 -1.98 -20.88 -8.99
C GLY A 165 -1.08 -20.25 -7.94
N LEU A 166 -1.34 -20.55 -6.66
CA LEU A 166 -0.73 -19.85 -5.52
C LEU A 166 0.76 -20.19 -5.31
N ARG A 167 1.16 -21.46 -5.50
CA ARG A 167 2.54 -21.91 -5.20
C ARG A 167 3.63 -21.18 -5.98
N PRO A 168 3.52 -21.00 -7.31
CA PRO A 168 4.52 -20.22 -8.06
C PRO A 168 4.57 -18.76 -7.66
N VAL A 169 3.45 -18.16 -7.21
CA VAL A 169 3.45 -16.78 -6.68
C VAL A 169 4.28 -16.69 -5.39
N PHE A 170 4.18 -17.67 -4.49
CA PHE A 170 5.06 -17.73 -3.31
C PHE A 170 6.53 -17.82 -3.71
N ALA A 171 6.88 -18.70 -4.65
CA ALA A 171 8.26 -18.83 -5.13
C ALA A 171 8.78 -17.54 -5.76
N ALA A 172 7.97 -16.87 -6.59
CA ALA A 172 8.32 -15.59 -7.19
C ALA A 172 8.51 -14.50 -6.12
N ALA A 173 7.65 -14.42 -5.11
CA ALA A 173 7.77 -13.47 -4.03
C ALA A 173 9.05 -13.71 -3.20
N VAL A 174 9.37 -14.95 -2.87
CA VAL A 174 10.64 -15.31 -2.21
C VAL A 174 11.84 -14.83 -3.02
N LEU A 175 11.85 -15.11 -4.33
CA LEU A 175 12.92 -14.65 -5.22
C LEU A 175 13.03 -13.12 -5.25
N CYS A 176 11.92 -12.40 -5.31
CA CYS A 176 11.90 -10.95 -5.27
C CYS A 176 12.49 -10.40 -3.97
N PHE A 177 12.08 -10.90 -2.80
CA PHE A 177 12.63 -10.47 -1.51
C PHE A 177 14.12 -10.78 -1.37
N LEU A 178 14.56 -11.98 -1.77
CA LEU A 178 15.97 -12.35 -1.73
C LEU A 178 16.80 -11.51 -2.71
N LEU A 179 16.28 -11.20 -3.90
CA LEU A 179 16.92 -10.30 -4.85
C LEU A 179 17.05 -8.89 -4.27
N THR A 180 16.01 -8.39 -3.61
CA THR A 180 16.05 -7.09 -2.93
C THR A 180 17.12 -7.09 -1.85
N ALA A 181 17.11 -8.05 -0.94
CA ALA A 181 18.12 -8.18 0.10
C ALA A 181 19.55 -8.25 -0.48
N LEU A 182 19.72 -8.97 -1.59
CA LEU A 182 21.01 -9.04 -2.29
C LEU A 182 21.43 -7.68 -2.86
N LEU A 183 20.53 -6.95 -3.52
CA LEU A 183 20.82 -5.60 -4.05
C LEU A 183 21.17 -4.63 -2.93
N GLU A 184 20.47 -4.70 -1.82
CA GLU A 184 20.71 -3.86 -0.64
C GLU A 184 22.04 -4.16 0.07
N CYS A 185 22.54 -5.40 0.00
CA CYS A 185 23.87 -5.74 0.47
C CYS A 185 24.99 -4.92 -0.21
N PHE A 186 24.75 -4.44 -1.42
CA PHE A 186 25.73 -3.62 -2.16
C PHE A 186 25.55 -2.11 -1.93
N LEU A 187 24.57 -1.66 -1.15
CA LEU A 187 24.41 -0.26 -0.78
C LEU A 187 25.58 0.18 0.12
N ARG A 188 26.03 1.40 -0.11
CA ARG A 188 27.07 2.05 0.73
C ARG A 188 26.44 3.30 1.32
N LEU A 189 25.89 3.17 2.51
CA LEU A 189 25.27 4.28 3.26
C LEU A 189 26.25 4.75 4.33
N ALA A 190 26.19 6.04 4.66
CA ALA A 190 26.92 6.56 5.81
C ALA A 190 26.37 5.92 7.10
N PRO A 191 27.24 5.63 8.09
CA PRO A 191 26.75 5.18 9.38
C PRO A 191 25.82 6.24 9.99
N PRO A 192 24.85 5.85 10.80
CA PRO A 192 23.97 6.81 11.47
C PRO A 192 24.82 7.75 12.34
N GLU A 193 24.48 9.02 12.32
CA GLU A 193 25.05 9.95 13.29
C GLU A 193 24.64 9.51 14.70
N ALA A 194 25.60 9.38 15.60
CA ALA A 194 25.34 9.03 16.97
C ALA A 194 24.44 10.10 17.60
N VAL A 195 23.16 9.82 17.73
CA VAL A 195 22.26 10.70 18.49
C VAL A 195 22.64 10.57 19.96
N GLU A 196 23.40 11.55 20.44
CA GLU A 196 23.76 11.64 21.85
C GLU A 196 22.53 11.88 22.71
N GLY A 197 22.24 10.94 23.59
CA GLY A 197 21.32 11.12 24.71
C GLY A 197 20.68 9.83 25.20
N PRO A 198 20.77 9.56 26.52
CA PRO A 198 20.24 8.35 27.15
C PRO A 198 18.70 8.39 27.38
N ARG A 199 17.95 9.11 26.52
CA ARG A 199 16.48 9.11 26.65
C ARG A 199 15.94 7.78 26.15
N GLY A 200 15.29 7.03 27.03
CA GLY A 200 14.68 5.75 26.69
C GLY A 200 13.65 5.91 25.56
N LEU A 201 13.67 4.98 24.60
CA LEU A 201 12.76 4.96 23.44
C LEU A 201 11.29 5.25 23.82
N ARG A 202 10.83 4.69 24.93
CA ARG A 202 9.46 4.86 25.44
C ARG A 202 9.15 6.31 25.85
N ALA A 203 10.13 7.02 26.38
CA ALA A 203 9.95 8.43 26.82
C ALA A 203 9.77 9.34 25.61
N ILE A 204 10.60 9.15 24.57
CA ILE A 204 10.55 9.91 23.32
C ILE A 204 9.21 9.70 22.60
N VAL A 205 8.80 8.43 22.41
CA VAL A 205 7.48 8.13 21.78
C VAL A 205 6.35 8.74 22.57
N ARG A 206 6.39 8.66 23.88
CA ARG A 206 5.32 9.20 24.74
C ARG A 206 5.25 10.73 24.63
N GLU A 207 6.41 11.40 24.65
CA GLU A 207 6.48 12.86 24.52
C GLU A 207 5.98 13.32 23.15
N ASP A 208 6.43 12.67 22.07
CA ASP A 208 6.04 13.04 20.71
C ASP A 208 4.55 12.73 20.44
N LEU A 209 4.04 11.59 20.91
CA LEU A 209 2.61 11.29 20.81
C LEU A 209 1.75 12.26 21.64
N GLN A 210 2.21 12.61 22.86
CA GLN A 210 1.49 13.58 23.69
C GLN A 210 1.50 14.97 23.08
N ALA A 211 2.63 15.41 22.52
CA ALA A 211 2.75 16.68 21.84
C ALA A 211 1.84 16.73 20.61
N SER A 212 1.87 15.70 19.75
CA SER A 212 1.02 15.60 18.57
C SER A 212 -0.46 15.58 18.93
N PHE A 213 -0.84 14.79 19.95
CA PHE A 213 -2.22 14.73 20.42
C PHE A 213 -2.71 16.05 21.00
N ARG A 214 -1.87 16.73 21.78
CA ARG A 214 -2.17 18.06 22.33
C ARG A 214 -2.37 19.09 21.23
N PHE A 215 -1.48 19.10 20.24
CA PHE A 215 -1.57 19.96 19.07
C PHE A 215 -2.91 19.76 18.34
N LEU A 216 -3.25 18.53 17.97
CA LEU A 216 -4.46 18.23 17.22
C LEU A 216 -5.75 18.51 18.01
N VAL A 217 -5.77 18.26 19.32
CA VAL A 217 -7.02 18.37 20.12
C VAL A 217 -7.21 19.80 20.67
N ARG A 218 -6.13 20.49 21.04
CA ARG A 218 -6.22 21.77 21.73
C ARG A 218 -5.80 22.98 20.91
N GLU A 219 -4.76 22.82 20.06
CA GLU A 219 -4.20 23.94 19.33
C GLU A 219 -4.88 24.10 17.96
N GLU A 220 -5.11 22.98 17.25
CA GLU A 220 -5.68 22.99 15.89
C GLU A 220 -6.81 21.95 15.73
N PRO A 221 -7.97 22.14 16.40
CA PRO A 221 -9.08 21.18 16.33
C PRO A 221 -9.71 21.07 14.94
N ASP A 222 -9.55 22.06 14.09
CA ASP A 222 -10.07 22.01 12.71
C ASP A 222 -9.25 21.06 11.84
N ILE A 223 -7.95 20.93 12.09
CA ILE A 223 -7.12 19.91 11.45
C ILE A 223 -7.59 18.52 11.88
N LEU A 224 -7.88 18.29 13.16
CA LEU A 224 -8.42 17.02 13.63
C LEU A 224 -9.76 16.67 12.96
N ARG A 225 -10.67 17.64 12.84
CA ARG A 225 -11.96 17.44 12.16
C ARG A 225 -11.76 17.05 10.68
N LEU A 226 -10.83 17.73 9.99
CA LEU A 226 -10.50 17.42 8.60
C LEU A 226 -9.91 16.01 8.47
N LEU A 227 -8.99 15.63 9.37
CA LEU A 227 -8.41 14.29 9.41
C LEU A 227 -9.48 13.20 9.66
N LEU A 228 -10.40 13.44 10.59
CA LEU A 228 -11.51 12.50 10.86
C LEU A 228 -12.46 12.39 9.67
N LEU A 229 -12.76 13.50 8.99
CA LEU A 229 -13.56 13.49 7.78
C LEU A 229 -12.85 12.72 6.65
N ALA A 230 -11.53 12.93 6.49
CA ALA A 230 -10.71 12.21 5.52
C ALA A 230 -10.64 10.71 5.83
N ALA A 231 -10.50 10.34 7.11
CA ALA A 231 -10.52 8.95 7.54
C ALA A 231 -11.88 8.28 7.25
N LEU A 232 -12.98 8.98 7.54
CA LEU A 232 -14.33 8.49 7.26
C LEU A 232 -14.56 8.32 5.75
N ALA A 233 -14.18 9.31 4.94
CA ALA A 233 -14.25 9.21 3.48
C ALA A 233 -13.42 8.04 2.94
N SER A 234 -12.19 7.87 3.44
CA SER A 234 -11.32 6.75 3.07
C SER A 234 -11.90 5.40 3.49
N LEU A 235 -12.57 5.32 4.64
CA LEU A 235 -13.25 4.10 5.08
C LEU A 235 -14.29 3.64 4.05
N PHE A 236 -15.12 4.54 3.57
CA PHE A 236 -16.15 4.18 2.59
C PHE A 236 -15.56 3.92 1.19
N VAL A 237 -14.64 4.74 0.71
CA VAL A 237 -14.09 4.61 -0.65
C VAL A 237 -13.12 3.43 -0.73
N THR A 238 -12.08 3.45 0.10
CA THR A 238 -11.02 2.44 0.07
C THR A 238 -11.50 1.10 0.62
N GLY A 239 -12.26 1.11 1.73
CA GLY A 239 -12.80 -0.11 2.32
C GLY A 239 -13.71 -0.85 1.36
N THR A 240 -14.59 -0.15 0.66
CA THR A 240 -15.48 -0.76 -0.35
C THR A 240 -14.69 -1.26 -1.56
N ALA A 241 -13.66 -0.54 -2.01
CA ALA A 241 -12.81 -0.98 -3.11
C ALA A 241 -11.98 -2.22 -2.73
N VAL A 242 -11.30 -2.19 -1.59
CA VAL A 242 -10.37 -3.25 -1.16
C VAL A 242 -11.09 -4.55 -0.80
N VAL A 243 -12.29 -4.50 -0.23
CA VAL A 243 -13.05 -5.69 0.20
C VAL A 243 -14.21 -5.98 -0.74
N GLY A 244 -14.98 -4.95 -1.12
CA GLY A 244 -16.19 -5.10 -1.91
C GLY A 244 -15.90 -5.53 -3.34
N LEU A 245 -14.95 -4.89 -4.01
CA LEU A 245 -14.65 -5.19 -5.41
C LEU A 245 -14.20 -6.65 -5.63
N PRO A 246 -13.21 -7.20 -4.89
CA PRO A 246 -12.83 -8.60 -5.07
C PRO A 246 -13.98 -9.55 -4.74
N TYR A 247 -14.75 -9.29 -3.69
CA TYR A 247 -15.91 -10.11 -3.34
C TYR A 247 -16.98 -10.09 -4.46
N LEU A 248 -17.34 -8.91 -4.98
CA LEU A 248 -18.30 -8.78 -6.06
C LEU A 248 -17.84 -9.47 -7.33
N VAL A 249 -16.58 -9.29 -7.74
CA VAL A 249 -16.05 -9.88 -8.98
C VAL A 249 -15.89 -11.39 -8.86
N ARG A 250 -15.29 -11.88 -7.76
CA ARG A 250 -14.93 -13.29 -7.62
C ARG A 250 -16.06 -14.17 -7.08
N THR A 251 -16.79 -13.68 -6.08
CA THR A 251 -17.79 -14.50 -5.37
C THR A 251 -19.18 -14.29 -5.94
N VAL A 252 -19.60 -13.03 -6.18
CA VAL A 252 -20.96 -12.72 -6.63
C VAL A 252 -21.12 -12.92 -8.15
N LEU A 253 -20.17 -12.39 -8.94
CA LEU A 253 -20.20 -12.50 -10.40
C LEU A 253 -19.53 -13.77 -10.92
N GLY A 254 -18.72 -14.48 -10.12
CA GLY A 254 -18.03 -15.71 -10.50
C GLY A 254 -16.97 -15.52 -11.61
N LEU A 255 -16.40 -14.30 -11.74
CA LEU A 255 -15.46 -13.98 -12.81
C LEU A 255 -14.03 -14.34 -12.43
N SER A 256 -13.12 -14.37 -13.42
CA SER A 256 -11.74 -14.79 -13.25
C SER A 256 -10.89 -13.83 -12.41
N ALA A 257 -9.76 -14.33 -11.85
CA ALA A 257 -8.79 -13.52 -11.14
C ALA A 257 -8.13 -12.46 -12.05
N GLU A 258 -8.00 -12.74 -13.34
CA GLU A 258 -7.50 -11.80 -14.34
C GLU A 258 -8.41 -10.56 -14.47
N LEU A 259 -9.73 -10.77 -14.53
CA LEU A 259 -10.69 -9.66 -14.57
C LEU A 259 -10.66 -8.85 -13.28
N TYR A 260 -10.49 -9.50 -12.13
CA TYR A 260 -10.29 -8.75 -10.88
C TYR A 260 -8.99 -7.93 -10.91
N GLY A 261 -7.88 -8.50 -11.37
CA GLY A 261 -6.60 -7.79 -11.51
C GLY A 261 -6.71 -6.60 -12.48
N LEU A 262 -7.47 -6.77 -13.59
CA LEU A 262 -7.76 -5.68 -14.52
C LEU A 262 -8.59 -4.56 -13.87
N ALA A 263 -9.59 -4.91 -13.07
CA ALA A 263 -10.39 -3.93 -12.32
C ALA A 263 -9.52 -3.14 -11.32
N GLU A 264 -8.63 -3.82 -10.59
CA GLU A 264 -7.75 -3.18 -9.62
C GLU A 264 -6.73 -2.26 -10.30
N SER A 265 -6.20 -2.68 -11.45
CA SER A 265 -5.35 -1.82 -12.29
C SER A 265 -6.09 -0.59 -12.83
N ALA A 266 -7.35 -0.74 -13.22
CA ALA A 266 -8.19 0.39 -13.64
C ALA A 266 -8.41 1.38 -12.49
N LEU A 267 -8.58 0.90 -11.26
CA LEU A 267 -8.63 1.76 -10.06
C LEU A 267 -7.32 2.51 -9.82
N GLY A 268 -6.17 1.87 -10.07
CA GLY A 268 -4.85 2.52 -10.03
C GLY A 268 -4.74 3.67 -11.03
N VAL A 269 -5.18 3.46 -12.29
CA VAL A 269 -5.27 4.52 -13.30
C VAL A 269 -6.18 5.64 -12.83
N ALA A 270 -7.35 5.30 -12.28
CA ALA A 270 -8.32 6.27 -11.78
C ALA A 270 -7.72 7.12 -10.64
N ALA A 271 -6.92 6.52 -9.74
CA ALA A 271 -6.21 7.25 -8.68
C ALA A 271 -5.21 8.26 -9.24
N VAL A 272 -4.41 7.87 -10.25
CA VAL A 272 -3.47 8.76 -10.93
C VAL A 272 -4.20 9.91 -11.64
N LEU A 273 -5.29 9.61 -12.34
CA LEU A 273 -6.13 10.64 -12.99
C LEU A 273 -6.73 11.60 -11.97
N GLY A 274 -7.17 11.10 -10.81
CA GLY A 274 -7.65 11.93 -9.71
C GLY A 274 -6.59 12.90 -9.20
N GLY A 275 -5.37 12.43 -8.97
CA GLY A 275 -4.23 13.28 -8.58
C GLY A 275 -3.88 14.33 -9.66
N ALA A 276 -3.84 13.94 -10.94
CA ALA A 276 -3.61 14.86 -12.05
C ALA A 276 -4.72 15.92 -12.16
N LEU A 277 -5.96 15.54 -11.90
CA LEU A 277 -7.11 16.46 -11.89
C LEU A 277 -6.98 17.52 -10.79
N VAL A 278 -6.52 17.12 -9.59
CA VAL A 278 -6.22 18.08 -8.51
C VAL A 278 -5.14 19.05 -8.94
N ALA A 279 -4.03 18.57 -9.51
CA ALA A 279 -2.95 19.44 -9.98
C ALA A 279 -3.44 20.46 -11.02
N ALA A 280 -4.30 20.01 -11.96
CA ALA A 280 -4.90 20.88 -12.97
C ALA A 280 -5.89 21.90 -12.40
N LEU A 281 -6.65 21.51 -11.38
CA LEU A 281 -7.71 22.33 -10.78
C LEU A 281 -7.27 23.06 -9.50
N ALA A 282 -6.02 22.91 -9.05
CA ALA A 282 -5.53 23.41 -7.76
C ALA A 282 -5.87 24.89 -7.52
N LYS A 283 -5.78 25.74 -8.56
CA LYS A 283 -6.13 27.18 -8.47
C LYS A 283 -7.63 27.47 -8.34
N ARG A 284 -8.50 26.51 -8.66
CA ARG A 284 -9.97 26.67 -8.67
C ARG A 284 -10.66 25.90 -7.53
N LEU A 285 -9.99 24.90 -6.96
CA LEU A 285 -10.53 24.12 -5.84
C LEU A 285 -10.56 25.00 -4.58
N ARG A 286 -11.70 24.97 -3.89
CA ARG A 286 -11.91 25.62 -2.59
C ARG A 286 -12.51 24.59 -1.64
N ALA A 287 -12.34 24.76 -0.33
CA ALA A 287 -12.87 23.86 0.70
C ALA A 287 -14.35 23.51 0.52
N ARG A 288 -15.19 24.46 0.06
CA ARG A 288 -16.61 24.22 -0.25
C ARG A 288 -16.86 23.14 -1.33
N HIS A 289 -15.90 22.92 -2.23
CA HIS A 289 -16.03 21.93 -3.31
C HIS A 289 -15.79 20.51 -2.79
N LEU A 290 -15.12 20.34 -1.65
CA LEU A 290 -14.90 19.00 -1.04
C LEU A 290 -16.21 18.32 -0.68
N ALA A 291 -17.21 19.07 -0.19
CA ALA A 291 -18.54 18.53 0.09
C ALA A 291 -19.20 17.97 -1.19
N TRP A 292 -19.08 18.69 -2.31
CA TRP A 292 -19.61 18.22 -3.60
C TRP A 292 -18.87 16.99 -4.11
N VAL A 293 -17.54 16.90 -3.91
CA VAL A 293 -16.76 15.72 -4.26
C VAL A 293 -17.22 14.50 -3.45
N LEU A 294 -17.37 14.65 -2.13
CA LEU A 294 -17.87 13.57 -1.28
C LEU A 294 -19.31 13.16 -1.62
N THR A 295 -20.18 14.11 -1.91
CA THR A 295 -21.54 13.83 -2.37
C THR A 295 -21.51 13.04 -3.69
N GLY A 296 -20.64 13.44 -4.64
CA GLY A 296 -20.45 12.72 -5.90
C GLY A 296 -19.96 11.29 -5.70
N VAL A 297 -19.02 11.08 -4.77
CA VAL A 297 -18.56 9.72 -4.40
C VAL A 297 -19.71 8.88 -3.85
N GLY A 298 -20.50 9.43 -2.92
CA GLY A 298 -21.67 8.74 -2.38
C GLY A 298 -22.71 8.39 -3.47
N LEU A 299 -22.96 9.31 -4.40
CA LEU A 299 -23.85 9.08 -5.55
C LEU A 299 -23.32 8.01 -6.52
N CYS A 300 -22.00 7.82 -6.60
CA CYS A 300 -21.41 6.74 -7.40
C CYS A 300 -21.45 5.39 -6.67
N LEU A 301 -21.37 5.36 -5.34
CA LEU A 301 -21.44 4.11 -4.57
C LEU A 301 -22.87 3.57 -4.47
N ALA A 302 -23.87 4.44 -4.34
CA ALA A 302 -25.27 4.02 -4.21
C ALA A 302 -25.77 3.12 -5.38
N PRO A 303 -25.45 3.40 -6.67
CA PRO A 303 -25.86 2.56 -7.78
C PRO A 303 -25.18 1.19 -7.82
N CYS A 304 -24.06 0.98 -7.12
CA CYS A 304 -23.37 -0.32 -7.13
C CYS A 304 -24.29 -1.48 -6.69
N GLY A 305 -25.19 -1.23 -5.73
CA GLY A 305 -26.21 -2.20 -5.34
C GLY A 305 -27.31 -2.38 -6.40
N LEU A 306 -27.69 -1.30 -7.09
CA LEU A 306 -28.76 -1.31 -8.09
C LEU A 306 -28.38 -2.08 -9.36
N VAL A 307 -27.09 -2.21 -9.66
CA VAL A 307 -26.57 -2.98 -10.81
C VAL A 307 -27.09 -4.43 -10.79
N PHE A 308 -27.33 -4.98 -9.60
CA PHE A 308 -27.79 -6.37 -9.45
C PHE A 308 -29.30 -6.53 -9.65
N LEU A 309 -30.06 -5.44 -9.63
CA LEU A 309 -31.51 -5.45 -9.90
C LEU A 309 -31.83 -5.48 -11.41
N VAL A 310 -30.88 -5.05 -12.24
CA VAL A 310 -31.07 -5.02 -13.69
C VAL A 310 -30.70 -6.39 -14.30
N PRO A 311 -31.56 -6.98 -15.15
CA PRO A 311 -31.24 -8.21 -15.85
C PRO A 311 -30.16 -7.94 -16.93
N ALA A 312 -28.90 -8.19 -16.57
CA ALA A 312 -27.74 -8.00 -17.45
C ALA A 312 -26.75 -9.15 -17.31
N SER A 313 -25.89 -9.33 -18.30
CA SER A 313 -24.81 -10.34 -18.23
C SER A 313 -23.81 -10.00 -17.12
N ALA A 314 -23.12 -11.02 -16.58
CA ALA A 314 -22.09 -10.84 -15.55
C ALA A 314 -20.99 -9.85 -16.01
N LEU A 315 -20.61 -9.90 -17.28
CA LEU A 315 -19.60 -9.01 -17.84
C LEU A 315 -20.10 -7.54 -17.95
N ALA A 316 -21.37 -7.34 -18.30
CA ALA A 316 -21.95 -6.00 -18.33
C ALA A 316 -22.04 -5.39 -16.92
N ARG A 317 -22.47 -6.19 -15.91
CA ARG A 317 -22.47 -5.78 -14.50
C ARG A 317 -21.06 -5.45 -14.02
N TYR A 318 -20.09 -6.27 -14.37
CA TYR A 318 -18.67 -6.02 -14.06
C TYR A 318 -18.20 -4.67 -14.63
N ALA A 319 -18.44 -4.40 -15.92
CA ALA A 319 -18.01 -3.16 -16.55
C ALA A 319 -18.60 -1.92 -15.85
N VAL A 320 -19.91 -1.96 -15.53
CA VAL A 320 -20.58 -0.86 -14.81
C VAL A 320 -19.99 -0.69 -13.41
N LEU A 321 -19.78 -1.78 -12.66
CA LEU A 321 -19.18 -1.74 -11.33
C LEU A 321 -17.79 -1.12 -11.38
N VAL A 322 -16.92 -1.57 -12.29
CA VAL A 322 -15.55 -1.03 -12.43
C VAL A 322 -15.58 0.47 -12.73
N LEU A 323 -16.47 0.93 -13.63
CA LEU A 323 -16.63 2.35 -13.93
C LEU A 323 -17.07 3.16 -12.70
N LEU A 324 -18.03 2.67 -11.94
CA LEU A 324 -18.50 3.32 -10.71
C LEU A 324 -17.38 3.39 -9.65
N PHE A 325 -16.65 2.31 -9.45
CA PHE A 325 -15.52 2.28 -8.54
C PHE A 325 -14.37 3.20 -8.99
N CYS A 326 -14.08 3.28 -10.29
CA CYS A 326 -13.12 4.23 -10.84
C CYS A 326 -13.54 5.69 -10.59
N ALA A 327 -14.81 6.01 -10.77
CA ALA A 327 -15.35 7.34 -10.48
C ALA A 327 -15.19 7.68 -8.98
N CYS A 328 -15.50 6.72 -8.09
CA CYS A 328 -15.29 6.86 -6.64
C CYS A 328 -13.81 7.08 -6.32
N GLN A 329 -12.91 6.34 -6.96
CA GLN A 329 -11.47 6.44 -6.74
C GLN A 329 -10.91 7.79 -7.18
N ILE A 330 -11.36 8.33 -8.31
CA ILE A 330 -11.01 9.69 -8.75
C ILE A 330 -11.46 10.72 -7.69
N GLY A 331 -12.70 10.63 -7.24
CA GLY A 331 -13.23 11.52 -6.21
C GLY A 331 -12.47 11.41 -4.88
N GLY A 332 -12.18 10.19 -4.43
CA GLY A 332 -11.39 9.93 -3.23
C GLY A 332 -9.97 10.49 -3.32
N SER A 333 -9.30 10.34 -4.47
CA SER A 333 -7.98 10.91 -4.71
C SER A 333 -7.99 12.43 -4.72
N VAL A 334 -9.01 13.05 -5.32
CA VAL A 334 -9.20 14.50 -5.30
C VAL A 334 -9.37 14.99 -3.87
N PHE A 335 -10.21 14.33 -3.08
CA PHE A 335 -10.42 14.69 -1.68
C PHE A 335 -9.16 14.54 -0.84
N SER A 336 -8.50 13.38 -0.91
CA SER A 336 -7.29 13.07 -0.13
C SER A 336 -6.15 14.04 -0.45
N THR A 337 -5.89 14.31 -1.72
CA THR A 337 -4.80 15.20 -2.13
C THR A 337 -5.05 16.64 -1.65
N TYR A 338 -6.29 17.12 -1.73
CA TYR A 338 -6.62 18.47 -1.27
C TYR A 338 -6.61 18.58 0.26
N ALA A 339 -6.97 17.53 0.98
CA ALA A 339 -6.97 17.52 2.45
C ALA A 339 -5.57 17.55 3.05
N VAL A 340 -4.55 17.14 2.30
CA VAL A 340 -3.14 17.07 2.75
C VAL A 340 -2.35 18.33 2.33
N THR A 341 -2.84 19.13 1.38
CA THR A 341 -2.20 20.39 0.91
C THR A 341 -2.81 21.60 1.54
#